data_b9a0a8dae76bdd656c58c67c52add16e
#
_entry.id   b9a0a8dae76bdd656c58c67c52add16e
#
_cell.length_a   1.000
_cell.length_b   1.000
_cell.length_c   1.000
_cell.angle_alpha   90.00
_cell.angle_beta   90.00
_cell.angle_gamma   90.00
#
_symmetry.space_group_name_H-M   'P 1'
#
loop_
_entity.id
_entity.type
_entity.pdbx_description
1 polymer ?
#
loop_
_entity_poly.entity_id
_entity_poly.type
_entity_poly.pdbx_seq_one_letter_code
_entity_poly.pdbx_strand_id
1 'polypeptide(L)'
;MVAVPEVYHELEKPGTVLAYDQAGSDKGNHDKYAKELAAYDDDSRCLLRHMAAMPECNGRLGVVGICLGGHLAFRAAMNPEVRTAVCFYATDIHSGTLGAGKKDDSLARASEIKGELLHIWGRQDPHVPLEGRRQILARLDEVGANYQWIEVNGAHAFMRDEGYRYDPELEHQLKQMMLSVFHRKLALGL
;
A
#
# COMPACT_ATOMS: atom_id res chain seq x y z
N MET A 1 -6.65 -2.52 16.91
CA MET A 1 -7.55 -3.30 16.04
C MET A 1 -7.02 -3.27 14.62
N VAL A 2 -7.13 -4.36 13.87
CA VAL A 2 -6.66 -4.48 12.47
C VAL A 2 -7.76 -5.16 11.65
N ALA A 3 -8.00 -4.65 10.43
CA ALA A 3 -8.85 -5.29 9.44
C ALA A 3 -8.05 -5.53 8.16
N VAL A 4 -8.25 -6.69 7.55
CA VAL A 4 -7.59 -7.09 6.29
C VAL A 4 -8.69 -7.46 5.30
N PRO A 5 -8.92 -6.64 4.25
CA PRO A 5 -9.95 -6.93 3.26
C PRO A 5 -9.52 -8.04 2.30
N GLU A 6 -10.48 -8.82 1.83
CA GLU A 6 -10.31 -9.70 0.67
C GLU A 6 -10.37 -8.85 -0.61
N VAL A 7 -9.21 -8.47 -1.12
CA VAL A 7 -9.08 -7.47 -2.21
C VAL A 7 -9.86 -7.86 -3.47
N TYR A 8 -9.97 -9.17 -3.75
CA TYR A 8 -10.63 -9.70 -4.95
C TYR A 8 -11.99 -10.35 -4.67
N HIS A 9 -12.70 -9.93 -3.62
CA HIS A 9 -14.00 -10.50 -3.19
C HIS A 9 -15.08 -10.48 -4.29
N GLU A 10 -14.97 -9.63 -5.31
CA GLU A 10 -15.89 -9.57 -6.45
C GLU A 10 -15.60 -10.66 -7.51
N LEU A 11 -14.35 -11.14 -7.54
CA LEU A 11 -13.83 -12.05 -8.57
C LEU A 11 -13.58 -13.46 -8.00
N GLU A 12 -13.35 -13.56 -6.70
CA GLU A 12 -12.99 -14.77 -6.01
C GLU A 12 -14.00 -15.15 -4.94
N LYS A 13 -14.05 -16.47 -4.64
CA LYS A 13 -14.88 -16.95 -3.53
C LYS A 13 -14.31 -16.47 -2.18
N PRO A 14 -15.18 -16.19 -1.19
CA PRO A 14 -14.70 -15.86 0.15
C PRO A 14 -13.71 -16.90 0.70
N GLY A 15 -12.61 -16.43 1.28
CA GLY A 15 -11.54 -17.27 1.82
C GLY A 15 -10.55 -17.80 0.79
N THR A 16 -10.64 -17.40 -0.49
CA THR A 16 -9.65 -17.78 -1.50
C THR A 16 -8.26 -17.23 -1.15
N VAL A 17 -7.28 -18.13 -1.10
CA VAL A 17 -5.86 -17.80 -0.94
C VAL A 17 -5.13 -18.20 -2.21
N LEU A 18 -4.54 -17.23 -2.90
CA LEU A 18 -3.71 -17.49 -4.08
C LEU A 18 -2.35 -18.04 -3.66
N ALA A 19 -1.93 -19.14 -4.29
CA ALA A 19 -0.63 -19.74 -4.00
C ALA A 19 0.54 -18.86 -4.46
N TYR A 20 1.69 -18.99 -3.82
CA TYR A 20 2.94 -18.32 -4.23
C TYR A 20 3.69 -19.10 -5.31
N ASP A 21 2.97 -19.49 -6.36
CA ASP A 21 3.48 -20.14 -7.55
C ASP A 21 3.13 -19.33 -8.82
N GLN A 22 3.47 -19.86 -9.97
CA GLN A 22 3.19 -19.19 -11.25
C GLN A 22 1.68 -19.05 -11.49
N ALA A 23 0.89 -20.08 -11.19
CA ALA A 23 -0.57 -20.06 -11.40
C ALA A 23 -1.25 -19.01 -10.50
N GLY A 24 -0.87 -18.95 -9.21
CA GLY A 24 -1.38 -17.95 -8.29
C GLY A 24 -0.94 -16.53 -8.66
N SER A 25 0.28 -16.37 -9.16
CA SER A 25 0.79 -15.08 -9.65
C SER A 25 0.04 -14.61 -10.90
N ASP A 26 -0.21 -15.50 -11.86
CA ASP A 26 -0.96 -15.20 -13.09
C ASP A 26 -2.41 -14.84 -12.75
N LYS A 27 -3.03 -15.60 -11.84
CA LYS A 27 -4.39 -15.31 -11.36
C LYS A 27 -4.48 -13.95 -10.66
N GLY A 28 -3.57 -13.65 -9.72
CA GLY A 28 -3.54 -12.38 -9.02
C GLY A 28 -3.31 -11.18 -9.95
N ASN A 29 -2.46 -11.35 -10.98
CA ASN A 29 -2.28 -10.33 -12.01
C ASN A 29 -3.52 -10.17 -12.89
N HIS A 30 -4.20 -11.26 -13.24
CA HIS A 30 -5.47 -11.20 -13.95
C HIS A 30 -6.51 -10.40 -13.14
N ASP A 31 -6.69 -10.74 -11.87
CA ASP A 31 -7.69 -10.10 -11.01
C ASP A 31 -7.38 -8.63 -10.76
N LYS A 32 -6.09 -8.30 -10.59
CA LYS A 32 -5.63 -6.91 -10.48
C LYS A 32 -6.08 -6.04 -11.65
N TYR A 33 -6.10 -6.58 -12.87
CA TYR A 33 -6.48 -5.85 -14.07
C TYR A 33 -7.94 -6.07 -14.48
N ALA A 34 -8.66 -7.02 -13.86
CA ALA A 34 -10.09 -7.22 -14.07
C ALA A 34 -10.94 -6.33 -13.16
N LYS A 35 -10.45 -6.02 -11.96
CA LYS A 35 -11.14 -5.17 -11.00
C LYS A 35 -11.09 -3.71 -11.43
N GLU A 36 -12.23 -3.03 -11.37
CA GLU A 36 -12.33 -1.61 -11.67
C GLU A 36 -11.59 -0.75 -10.65
N LEU A 37 -10.97 0.34 -11.10
CA LEU A 37 -10.24 1.25 -10.22
C LEU A 37 -11.16 1.86 -9.14
N ALA A 38 -12.37 2.23 -9.53
CA ALA A 38 -13.37 2.76 -8.59
C ALA A 38 -13.75 1.76 -7.49
N ALA A 39 -13.77 0.45 -7.79
CA ALA A 39 -14.07 -0.57 -6.80
C ALA A 39 -12.99 -0.67 -5.71
N TYR A 40 -11.72 -0.51 -6.06
CA TYR A 40 -10.65 -0.41 -5.05
C TYR A 40 -10.85 0.80 -4.10
N ASP A 41 -11.27 1.95 -4.65
CA ASP A 41 -11.52 3.14 -3.85
C ASP A 41 -12.77 2.97 -2.96
N ASP A 42 -13.82 2.35 -3.49
CA ASP A 42 -15.05 2.09 -2.74
C ASP A 42 -14.82 1.11 -1.60
N ASP A 43 -14.08 0.03 -1.84
CA ASP A 43 -13.71 -0.94 -0.81
C ASP A 43 -12.95 -0.28 0.34
N SER A 44 -11.93 0.52 0.01
CA SER A 44 -11.15 1.21 1.03
C SER A 44 -12.01 2.18 1.84
N ARG A 45 -12.90 2.91 1.18
CA ARG A 45 -13.82 3.86 1.82
C ARG A 45 -14.83 3.15 2.72
N CYS A 46 -15.40 2.04 2.27
CA CYS A 46 -16.32 1.22 3.06
C CYS A 46 -15.63 0.66 4.30
N LEU A 47 -14.41 0.10 4.13
CA LEU A 47 -13.63 -0.45 5.24
C LEU A 47 -13.26 0.62 6.27
N LEU A 48 -12.76 1.77 5.82
CA LEU A 48 -12.39 2.88 6.70
C LEU A 48 -13.58 3.38 7.52
N ARG A 49 -14.75 3.57 6.89
CA ARG A 49 -15.99 3.95 7.58
C ARG A 49 -16.43 2.90 8.60
N HIS A 50 -16.38 1.62 8.24
CA HIS A 50 -16.70 0.54 9.16
C HIS A 50 -15.76 0.56 10.38
N MET A 51 -14.45 0.64 10.17
CA MET A 51 -13.47 0.71 11.24
C MET A 51 -13.65 1.94 12.14
N ALA A 52 -13.94 3.10 11.55
CA ALA A 52 -14.18 4.33 12.32
C ALA A 52 -15.42 4.24 13.20
N ALA A 53 -16.45 3.49 12.79
CA ALA A 53 -17.71 3.32 13.52
C ALA A 53 -17.63 2.28 14.65
N MET A 54 -16.56 1.49 14.73
CA MET A 54 -16.40 0.46 15.78
C MET A 54 -16.15 1.12 17.14
N PRO A 55 -16.81 0.63 18.23
CA PRO A 55 -16.66 1.22 19.57
C PRO A 55 -15.22 1.23 20.11
N GLU A 56 -14.40 0.28 19.66
CA GLU A 56 -12.99 0.14 20.04
C GLU A 56 -12.07 1.10 19.25
N CYS A 57 -12.57 1.79 18.24
CA CYS A 57 -11.79 2.73 17.45
C CYS A 57 -11.76 4.10 18.11
N ASN A 58 -10.58 4.67 18.23
CA ASN A 58 -10.40 6.03 18.76
C ASN A 58 -10.58 7.13 17.68
N GLY A 59 -11.10 6.78 16.52
CA GLY A 59 -11.31 7.68 15.38
C GLY A 59 -10.05 8.00 14.56
N ARG A 60 -8.91 7.39 14.87
CA ARG A 60 -7.65 7.59 14.13
C ARG A 60 -7.35 6.36 13.30
N LEU A 61 -7.33 6.53 12.00
CA LEU A 61 -7.15 5.46 11.03
C LEU A 61 -5.76 5.54 10.38
N GLY A 62 -5.15 4.37 10.22
CA GLY A 62 -3.92 4.21 9.46
C GLY A 62 -4.03 3.00 8.56
N VAL A 63 -3.29 3.01 7.47
CA VAL A 63 -3.29 1.94 6.49
C VAL A 63 -1.87 1.44 6.23
N VAL A 64 -1.74 0.17 5.92
CA VAL A 64 -0.47 -0.44 5.52
C VAL A 64 -0.69 -1.43 4.40
N GLY A 65 0.26 -1.50 3.51
CA GLY A 65 0.23 -2.50 2.46
C GLY A 65 1.59 -2.80 1.88
N ILE A 66 1.65 -3.94 1.21
CA ILE A 66 2.86 -4.56 0.67
C ILE A 66 2.64 -4.84 -0.81
N CYS A 67 3.56 -4.49 -1.69
CA CYS A 67 3.45 -4.71 -3.13
C CYS A 67 2.20 -4.00 -3.71
N LEU A 68 1.27 -4.74 -4.33
CA LEU A 68 -0.03 -4.20 -4.70
C LEU A 68 -0.74 -3.55 -3.51
N GLY A 69 -0.72 -4.20 -2.34
CA GLY A 69 -1.28 -3.64 -1.11
C GLY A 69 -0.65 -2.30 -0.72
N GLY A 70 0.64 -2.09 -1.00
CA GLY A 70 1.31 -0.81 -0.81
C GLY A 70 0.73 0.30 -1.70
N HIS A 71 0.38 -0.03 -2.94
CA HIS A 71 -0.34 0.88 -3.83
C HIS A 71 -1.77 1.16 -3.32
N LEU A 72 -2.48 0.12 -2.86
CA LEU A 72 -3.82 0.30 -2.30
C LEU A 72 -3.79 1.13 -1.01
N ALA A 73 -2.74 0.99 -0.18
CA ALA A 73 -2.55 1.85 0.99
C ALA A 73 -2.30 3.32 0.58
N PHE A 74 -1.55 3.56 -0.49
CA PHE A 74 -1.37 4.89 -1.05
C PHE A 74 -2.69 5.49 -1.52
N ARG A 75 -3.54 4.73 -2.23
CA ARG A 75 -4.88 5.17 -2.62
C ARG A 75 -5.80 5.40 -1.43
N ALA A 76 -5.81 4.48 -0.47
CA ALA A 76 -6.61 4.63 0.75
C ALA A 76 -6.24 5.90 1.54
N ALA A 77 -4.96 6.32 1.50
CA ALA A 77 -4.49 7.56 2.12
C ALA A 77 -5.10 8.85 1.52
N MET A 78 -5.72 8.77 0.36
CA MET A 78 -6.46 9.90 -0.24
C MET A 78 -7.78 10.19 0.50
N ASN A 79 -8.25 9.26 1.37
CA ASN A 79 -9.37 9.53 2.25
C ASN A 79 -8.91 10.43 3.41
N PRO A 80 -9.59 11.55 3.68
CA PRO A 80 -9.12 12.57 4.61
C PRO A 80 -9.04 12.12 6.07
N GLU A 81 -9.73 11.04 6.44
CA GLU A 81 -9.70 10.43 7.76
C GLU A 81 -8.43 9.60 8.03
N VAL A 82 -7.66 9.24 7.00
CA VAL A 82 -6.42 8.47 7.14
C VAL A 82 -5.30 9.36 7.64
N ARG A 83 -4.78 9.08 8.83
CA ARG A 83 -3.72 9.84 9.48
C ARG A 83 -2.32 9.48 9.00
N THR A 84 -2.16 8.24 8.55
CA THR A 84 -0.88 7.76 8.04
C THR A 84 -1.05 6.53 7.15
N ALA A 85 -0.18 6.39 6.16
CA ALA A 85 -0.08 5.20 5.32
C ALA A 85 1.36 4.71 5.25
N VAL A 86 1.55 3.40 5.37
CA VAL A 86 2.84 2.74 5.19
C VAL A 86 2.80 1.88 3.94
N CYS A 87 3.65 2.20 2.97
CA CYS A 87 3.66 1.61 1.64
C CYS A 87 5.00 0.89 1.41
N PHE A 88 5.00 -0.45 1.54
CA PHE A 88 6.18 -1.27 1.26
C PHE A 88 6.23 -1.62 -0.23
N TYR A 89 7.30 -1.26 -0.89
CA TYR A 89 7.59 -1.52 -2.31
C TYR A 89 6.33 -1.52 -3.19
N ALA A 90 5.55 -0.44 -3.08
CA ALA A 90 4.27 -0.25 -3.75
C ALA A 90 4.41 -0.28 -5.27
N THR A 91 3.81 -1.25 -5.94
CA THR A 91 3.89 -1.41 -7.39
C THR A 91 2.93 -0.50 -8.14
N ASP A 92 3.18 -0.31 -9.42
CA ASP A 92 2.28 0.32 -10.40
C ASP A 92 1.96 1.82 -10.22
N ILE A 93 2.33 2.47 -9.11
CA ILE A 93 2.07 3.91 -8.91
C ILE A 93 2.72 4.74 -10.01
N HIS A 94 4.00 4.49 -10.31
CA HIS A 94 4.75 5.22 -11.32
C HIS A 94 4.29 4.94 -12.76
N SER A 95 3.79 3.73 -13.01
CA SER A 95 3.36 3.30 -14.34
C SER A 95 1.89 3.57 -14.63
N GLY A 96 1.09 3.88 -13.60
CA GLY A 96 -0.34 4.14 -13.74
C GLY A 96 -1.12 2.93 -14.25
N THR A 97 -0.73 1.71 -13.84
CA THR A 97 -1.28 0.48 -14.46
C THR A 97 -2.20 -0.34 -13.56
N LEU A 98 -2.63 0.17 -12.42
CA LEU A 98 -3.61 -0.50 -11.57
C LEU A 98 -5.01 -0.50 -12.21
N GLY A 99 -5.73 -1.60 -11.99
CA GLY A 99 -7.16 -1.72 -12.32
C GLY A 99 -7.45 -1.96 -13.80
N ALA A 100 -8.73 -2.09 -14.09
CA ALA A 100 -9.23 -2.33 -15.44
C ALA A 100 -8.83 -1.20 -16.39
N GLY A 101 -8.40 -1.59 -17.59
CA GLY A 101 -7.91 -0.64 -18.58
C GLY A 101 -6.56 0.00 -18.29
N LYS A 102 -5.92 -0.32 -17.14
CA LYS A 102 -4.60 0.23 -16.75
C LYS A 102 -4.55 1.76 -16.85
N LYS A 103 -5.55 2.41 -16.26
CA LYS A 103 -5.71 3.88 -16.26
C LYS A 103 -5.72 4.43 -14.84
N ASP A 104 -4.79 3.97 -14.03
CA ASP A 104 -4.63 4.44 -12.65
C ASP A 104 -4.21 5.92 -12.61
N ASP A 105 -4.85 6.66 -11.74
CA ASP A 105 -4.65 8.10 -11.51
C ASP A 105 -3.96 8.42 -10.17
N SER A 106 -3.40 7.41 -9.50
CA SER A 106 -2.87 7.53 -8.13
C SER A 106 -1.85 8.66 -8.02
N LEU A 107 -0.90 8.73 -8.95
CA LEU A 107 0.13 9.75 -8.90
C LEU A 107 -0.42 11.16 -9.16
N ALA A 108 -1.40 11.29 -10.05
CA ALA A 108 -2.06 12.57 -10.32
C ALA A 108 -2.80 13.08 -9.08
N ARG A 109 -3.42 12.17 -8.31
CA ARG A 109 -4.22 12.45 -7.13
C ARG A 109 -3.42 12.53 -5.81
N ALA A 110 -2.09 12.43 -5.85
CA ALA A 110 -1.24 12.48 -4.66
C ALA A 110 -1.50 13.71 -3.75
N SER A 111 -1.94 14.85 -4.31
CA SER A 111 -2.32 16.06 -3.56
C SER A 111 -3.54 15.89 -2.62
N GLU A 112 -4.32 14.84 -2.81
CA GLU A 112 -5.47 14.53 -1.93
C GLU A 112 -5.02 13.94 -0.58
N ILE A 113 -3.80 13.40 -0.49
CA ILE A 113 -3.26 12.78 0.71
C ILE A 113 -2.92 13.87 1.73
N LYS A 114 -3.52 13.78 2.93
CA LYS A 114 -3.33 14.74 4.02
C LYS A 114 -2.54 14.17 5.20
N GLY A 115 -2.56 12.84 5.34
CA GLY A 115 -1.82 12.12 6.37
C GLY A 115 -0.33 12.01 6.05
N GLU A 116 0.43 11.46 6.99
CA GLU A 116 1.85 11.17 6.79
C GLU A 116 2.03 9.85 6.02
N LEU A 117 2.85 9.87 4.98
CA LEU A 117 3.25 8.68 4.23
C LEU A 117 4.60 8.15 4.75
N LEU A 118 4.73 6.84 4.89
CA LEU A 118 6.02 6.17 4.98
C LEU A 118 6.18 5.27 3.76
N HIS A 119 7.01 5.68 2.82
CA HIS A 119 7.39 4.89 1.65
C HIS A 119 8.67 4.13 1.90
N ILE A 120 8.65 2.82 1.66
CA ILE A 120 9.79 1.93 1.85
C ILE A 120 10.04 1.14 0.56
N TRP A 121 11.23 1.26 0.00
CA TRP A 121 11.59 0.73 -1.30
C TRP A 121 12.82 -0.17 -1.23
N GLY A 122 12.82 -1.24 -2.03
CA GLY A 122 14.01 -2.03 -2.32
C GLY A 122 14.77 -1.45 -3.51
N ARG A 123 16.05 -1.19 -3.37
CA ARG A 123 16.87 -0.65 -4.48
C ARG A 123 17.11 -1.67 -5.60
N GLN A 124 16.97 -2.97 -5.29
CA GLN A 124 17.10 -4.07 -6.25
C GLN A 124 15.73 -4.52 -6.81
N ASP A 125 14.67 -3.75 -6.57
CA ASP A 125 13.32 -4.10 -7.00
C ASP A 125 13.12 -3.80 -8.50
N PRO A 126 12.91 -4.82 -9.35
CA PRO A 126 12.68 -4.63 -10.77
C PRO A 126 11.27 -4.10 -11.08
N HIS A 127 10.30 -4.25 -10.14
CA HIS A 127 8.92 -3.78 -10.34
C HIS A 127 8.78 -2.28 -10.11
N VAL A 128 9.69 -1.69 -9.33
CA VAL A 128 9.71 -0.23 -9.12
C VAL A 128 11.15 0.27 -9.34
N PRO A 129 11.55 0.44 -10.61
CA PRO A 129 12.91 0.86 -10.96
C PRO A 129 13.23 2.26 -10.43
N LEU A 130 14.53 2.60 -10.41
CA LEU A 130 15.00 3.90 -9.91
C LEU A 130 14.24 5.09 -10.50
N GLU A 131 13.98 5.06 -11.79
CA GLU A 131 13.26 6.16 -12.47
C GLU A 131 11.81 6.25 -11.99
N GLY A 132 11.13 5.10 -11.79
CA GLY A 132 9.78 5.06 -11.22
C GLY A 132 9.73 5.62 -9.79
N ARG A 133 10.73 5.27 -8.95
CA ARG A 133 10.84 5.84 -7.59
C ARG A 133 11.06 7.34 -7.62
N ARG A 134 11.93 7.84 -8.52
CA ARG A 134 12.18 9.28 -8.70
C ARG A 134 10.93 10.03 -9.15
N GLN A 135 10.15 9.44 -10.04
CA GLN A 135 8.90 10.05 -10.49
C GLN A 135 7.88 10.19 -9.35
N ILE A 136 7.74 9.15 -8.51
CA ILE A 136 6.88 9.22 -7.33
C ILE A 136 7.38 10.29 -6.36
N LEU A 137 8.68 10.28 -6.04
CA LEU A 137 9.30 11.22 -5.12
C LEU A 137 9.10 12.68 -5.59
N ALA A 138 9.40 12.95 -6.87
CA ALA A 138 9.23 14.28 -7.45
C ALA A 138 7.78 14.77 -7.36
N ARG A 139 6.80 13.86 -7.56
CA ARG A 139 5.39 14.23 -7.42
C ARG A 139 4.99 14.51 -5.97
N LEU A 140 5.50 13.74 -5.01
CA LEU A 140 5.25 14.02 -3.58
C LEU A 140 5.83 15.38 -3.16
N ASP A 141 7.03 15.72 -3.63
CA ASP A 141 7.65 17.04 -3.40
C ASP A 141 6.82 18.15 -4.04
N GLU A 142 6.42 18.00 -5.29
CA GLU A 142 5.62 18.98 -6.03
C GLU A 142 4.31 19.33 -5.33
N VAL A 143 3.63 18.33 -4.75
CA VAL A 143 2.35 18.54 -4.05
C VAL A 143 2.52 18.90 -2.56
N GLY A 144 3.74 18.98 -2.07
CA GLY A 144 4.03 19.28 -0.66
C GLY A 144 3.53 18.20 0.29
N ALA A 145 3.57 16.93 -0.11
CA ALA A 145 3.11 15.82 0.74
C ALA A 145 3.97 15.70 2.00
N ASN A 146 3.36 15.28 3.11
CA ASN A 146 4.09 14.93 4.34
C ASN A 146 4.52 13.47 4.26
N TYR A 147 5.82 13.21 4.07
CA TYR A 147 6.29 11.83 3.89
C TYR A 147 7.68 11.57 4.50
N GLN A 148 7.94 10.29 4.77
CA GLN A 148 9.26 9.71 4.97
C GLN A 148 9.56 8.77 3.81
N TRP A 149 10.79 8.84 3.29
CA TRP A 149 11.25 8.05 2.14
C TRP A 149 12.46 7.21 2.52
N ILE A 150 12.32 5.90 2.44
CA ILE A 150 13.34 4.94 2.82
C ILE A 150 13.68 4.06 1.61
N GLU A 151 14.94 4.01 1.25
CA GLU A 151 15.46 3.05 0.27
C GLU A 151 16.45 2.11 0.94
N VAL A 152 16.16 0.82 0.90
CA VAL A 152 17.03 -0.23 1.44
C VAL A 152 17.64 -1.07 0.32
N ASN A 153 18.72 -1.76 0.61
CA ASN A 153 19.35 -2.66 -0.33
C ASN A 153 18.63 -4.03 -0.36
N GLY A 154 17.38 -4.03 -0.73
CA GLY A 154 16.49 -5.19 -0.80
C GLY A 154 15.90 -5.39 -2.19
N ALA A 155 15.51 -6.63 -2.50
CA ALA A 155 14.75 -6.98 -3.70
C ALA A 155 13.25 -6.75 -3.47
N HIS A 156 12.42 -6.94 -4.52
CA HIS A 156 10.97 -6.96 -4.34
C HIS A 156 10.55 -8.09 -3.38
N ALA A 157 9.60 -7.82 -2.50
CA ALA A 157 9.06 -8.77 -1.54
C ALA A 157 10.05 -9.24 -0.45
N PHE A 158 11.02 -8.41 -0.05
CA PHE A 158 11.95 -8.72 1.03
C PHE A 158 11.26 -8.91 2.41
N MET A 159 10.02 -8.46 2.56
CA MET A 159 9.19 -8.66 3.77
C MET A 159 8.45 -10.00 3.79
N ARG A 160 8.49 -10.76 2.69
CA ARG A 160 7.76 -12.03 2.60
C ARG A 160 8.61 -13.16 3.13
N ASP A 161 8.18 -13.80 4.19
CA ASP A 161 8.88 -14.88 4.92
C ASP A 161 9.05 -16.21 4.13
N GLU A 162 8.55 -16.25 2.90
CA GLU A 162 8.76 -17.36 1.96
C GLU A 162 9.60 -16.92 0.77
N GLY A 163 10.58 -17.78 0.41
CA GLY A 163 11.39 -17.62 -0.79
C GLY A 163 12.70 -16.87 -0.57
N TYR A 164 13.53 -16.87 -1.61
CA TYR A 164 14.94 -16.40 -1.57
C TYR A 164 15.12 -14.88 -1.43
N ARG A 165 14.04 -14.12 -1.52
CA ARG A 165 14.09 -12.65 -1.41
C ARG A 165 13.85 -12.14 0.00
N TYR A 166 13.46 -13.01 0.91
CA TYR A 166 13.22 -12.65 2.29
C TYR A 166 14.49 -12.17 2.98
N ASP A 167 14.40 -11.05 3.66
CA ASP A 167 15.47 -10.48 4.46
C ASP A 167 14.93 -10.20 5.87
N PRO A 168 15.21 -11.11 6.85
CA PRO A 168 14.67 -11.00 8.19
C PRO A 168 15.14 -9.76 8.95
N GLU A 169 16.34 -9.26 8.66
CA GLU A 169 16.88 -8.06 9.30
C GLU A 169 16.18 -6.80 8.80
N LEU A 170 15.97 -6.70 7.48
CA LEU A 170 15.18 -5.60 6.90
C LEU A 170 13.73 -5.67 7.39
N GLU A 171 13.13 -6.86 7.42
CA GLU A 171 11.76 -7.05 7.92
C GLU A 171 11.65 -6.56 9.36
N HIS A 172 12.54 -6.98 10.24
CA HIS A 172 12.54 -6.58 11.64
C HIS A 172 12.66 -5.06 11.81
N GLN A 173 13.67 -4.44 11.17
CA GLN A 173 13.95 -3.00 11.30
C GLN A 173 12.78 -2.15 10.78
N LEU A 174 12.27 -2.50 9.60
CA LEU A 174 11.23 -1.72 8.93
C LEU A 174 9.85 -1.92 9.56
N LYS A 175 9.59 -3.09 10.15
CA LYS A 175 8.40 -3.33 10.98
C LYS A 175 8.42 -2.45 12.24
N GLN A 176 9.57 -2.28 12.91
CA GLN A 176 9.68 -1.37 14.05
C GLN A 176 9.43 0.08 13.63
N MET A 177 9.95 0.49 12.48
CA MET A 177 9.70 1.84 11.95
C MET A 177 8.21 2.06 11.66
N MET A 178 7.54 1.11 11.00
CA MET A 178 6.09 1.12 10.79
C MET A 178 5.31 1.25 12.10
N LEU A 179 5.63 0.42 13.09
CA LEU A 179 4.96 0.44 14.40
C LEU A 179 5.17 1.79 15.10
N SER A 180 6.35 2.38 14.99
CA SER A 180 6.65 3.71 15.55
C SER A 180 5.81 4.81 14.91
N VAL A 181 5.62 4.78 13.60
CA VAL A 181 4.75 5.73 12.88
C VAL A 181 3.29 5.56 13.33
N PHE A 182 2.79 4.32 13.37
CA PHE A 182 1.44 4.07 13.85
C PHE A 182 1.23 4.48 15.31
N HIS A 183 2.18 4.19 16.20
CA HIS A 183 2.09 4.62 17.59
C HIS A 183 2.00 6.15 17.67
N ARG A 184 2.87 6.87 16.98
CA ARG A 184 2.88 8.33 16.98
C ARG A 184 1.58 8.91 16.42
N LYS A 185 1.08 8.42 15.28
CA LYS A 185 -0.10 8.97 14.60
C LYS A 185 -1.43 8.49 15.16
N LEU A 186 -1.52 7.23 15.60
CA LEU A 186 -2.79 6.64 15.99
C LEU A 186 -2.99 6.58 17.49
N ALA A 187 -1.93 6.34 18.27
CA ALA A 187 -2.04 6.34 19.74
C ALA A 187 -1.83 7.74 20.32
N LEU A 188 -0.74 8.41 19.97
CA LEU A 188 -0.41 9.73 20.55
C LEU A 188 -1.12 10.88 19.84
N GLY A 189 -1.41 10.77 18.54
CA GLY A 189 -2.07 11.81 17.76
C GLY A 189 -1.18 13.00 17.37
N LEU A 190 0.15 12.74 17.30
CA LEU A 190 1.18 13.75 16.96
C LEU A 190 1.33 13.93 15.44
#